data_d224423195b1e0ea1b95bb6213fdf160
#
_entry.id   d224423195b1e0ea1b95bb6213fdf160
#
_cell.length_a   1.000
_cell.length_b   1.000
_cell.length_c   1.000
_cell.angle_alpha   90.00
_cell.angle_beta   90.00
_cell.angle_gamma   90.00
#
_symmetry.space_group_name_H-M   'P 1'
#
loop_
_entity.id
_entity.type
_entity.pdbx_description
1 polymer ?
#
loop_
_entity_poly.entity_id
_entity_poly.type
_entity_poly.pdbx_seq_one_letter_code
_entity_poly.pdbx_strand_id
1 'polypeptide(L)'
;MSDFSSRFCAARRACIARDFAKLNPEQRRGVLTTEGPLLLLAGAGSGKTTVLINRIANLLTYGRGSDCGEVPAGASEDDLAFLENYPAQPTADERRRMRQLCAVEPPAPWQVLAVTFTNKAAKELRERLEAFGIAGAGDIWALTFHSACVRILRRDIDKLGFSNDFTIYDTDDCKRVVKDILKEMDLDEKTFSPREVLAVISKAKDELLSPQDFSKKWAGSGD
;
A
#
# COMPACT_ATOMS: atom_id res chain seq x y z
N MET A 1 -26.99 -4.12 -18.13
CA MET A 1 -26.60 -5.40 -17.43
C MET A 1 -27.82 -6.31 -17.48
N SER A 2 -27.65 -7.62 -17.72
CA SER A 2 -28.75 -8.58 -17.63
C SER A 2 -29.27 -8.64 -16.17
N ASP A 3 -30.52 -9.08 -15.96
CA ASP A 3 -31.10 -9.28 -14.62
C ASP A 3 -30.24 -10.26 -13.80
N PHE A 4 -29.78 -11.33 -14.41
CA PHE A 4 -28.83 -12.29 -13.81
C PHE A 4 -27.56 -11.61 -13.27
N SER A 5 -26.90 -10.78 -14.07
CA SER A 5 -25.64 -10.11 -13.67
C SER A 5 -25.85 -9.19 -12.46
N SER A 6 -26.95 -8.44 -12.45
CA SER A 6 -27.28 -7.54 -11.34
C SER A 6 -27.55 -8.31 -10.06
N ARG A 7 -28.32 -9.40 -10.13
CA ARG A 7 -28.63 -10.28 -8.99
C ARG A 7 -27.38 -10.97 -8.47
N PHE A 8 -26.53 -11.51 -9.37
CA PHE A 8 -25.30 -12.17 -8.99
C PHE A 8 -24.35 -11.24 -8.23
N CYS A 9 -24.13 -10.03 -8.75
CA CYS A 9 -23.28 -9.03 -8.07
C CYS A 9 -23.85 -8.62 -6.71
N ALA A 10 -25.19 -8.49 -6.58
CA ALA A 10 -25.82 -8.17 -5.31
C ALA A 10 -25.67 -9.31 -4.29
N ALA A 11 -25.92 -10.56 -4.69
CA ALA A 11 -25.76 -11.74 -3.85
C ALA A 11 -24.28 -11.92 -3.40
N ARG A 12 -23.32 -11.75 -4.33
CA ARG A 12 -21.89 -11.78 -4.05
C ARG A 12 -21.50 -10.74 -2.99
N ARG A 13 -21.91 -9.48 -3.17
CA ARG A 13 -21.63 -8.40 -2.20
C ARG A 13 -22.22 -8.72 -0.82
N ALA A 14 -23.43 -9.27 -0.78
CA ALA A 14 -24.06 -9.68 0.46
C ALA A 14 -23.28 -10.81 1.15
N CYS A 15 -22.81 -11.82 0.42
CA CYS A 15 -22.00 -12.90 0.96
C CYS A 15 -20.66 -12.40 1.52
N ILE A 16 -19.92 -11.57 0.75
CA ILE A 16 -18.64 -10.99 1.20
C ILE A 16 -18.86 -10.13 2.46
N ALA A 17 -19.90 -9.30 2.48
CA ALA A 17 -20.17 -8.41 3.61
C ALA A 17 -20.42 -9.17 4.92
N ARG A 18 -20.84 -10.43 4.89
CA ARG A 18 -21.04 -11.28 6.09
C ARG A 18 -19.74 -11.61 6.79
N ASP A 19 -18.63 -11.79 6.05
CA ASP A 19 -17.31 -12.04 6.65
C ASP A 19 -16.83 -10.83 7.48
N PHE A 20 -17.35 -9.65 7.18
CA PHE A 20 -17.04 -8.39 7.85
C PHE A 20 -18.19 -7.83 8.71
N ALA A 21 -19.14 -8.69 9.11
CA ALA A 21 -20.34 -8.27 9.87
C ALA A 21 -20.01 -7.66 11.25
N LYS A 22 -18.85 -8.00 11.84
CA LYS A 22 -18.39 -7.44 13.13
C LYS A 22 -17.95 -5.98 13.05
N LEU A 23 -17.71 -5.46 11.86
CA LEU A 23 -17.32 -4.08 11.65
C LEU A 23 -18.54 -3.16 11.68
N ASN A 24 -18.38 -1.93 12.18
CA ASN A 24 -19.42 -0.92 12.07
C ASN A 24 -19.64 -0.53 10.59
N PRO A 25 -20.74 0.16 10.24
CA PRO A 25 -21.08 0.46 8.86
C PRO A 25 -19.98 1.21 8.10
N GLU A 26 -19.34 2.22 8.70
CA GLU A 26 -18.29 3.01 8.05
C GLU A 26 -17.00 2.22 7.86
N GLN A 27 -16.59 1.44 8.87
CA GLN A 27 -15.45 0.54 8.77
C GLN A 27 -15.67 -0.50 7.65
N ARG A 28 -16.86 -1.10 7.60
CA ARG A 28 -17.25 -2.08 6.58
C ARG A 28 -17.24 -1.47 5.19
N ARG A 29 -17.76 -0.25 5.03
CA ARG A 29 -17.70 0.50 3.78
C ARG A 29 -16.26 0.67 3.31
N GLY A 30 -15.34 1.08 4.21
CA GLY A 30 -13.92 1.20 3.89
C GLY A 30 -13.23 -0.11 3.52
N VAL A 31 -13.68 -1.24 4.07
CA VAL A 31 -13.16 -2.58 3.74
C VAL A 31 -13.67 -3.05 2.38
N LEU A 32 -14.95 -2.84 2.07
CA LEU A 32 -15.60 -3.37 0.87
C LEU A 32 -15.40 -2.51 -0.38
N THR A 33 -14.97 -1.25 -0.25
CA THR A 33 -14.58 -0.40 -1.40
C THR A 33 -13.19 -0.80 -1.87
N THR A 34 -13.06 -1.56 -2.95
CA THR A 34 -11.79 -2.09 -3.44
C THR A 34 -11.22 -1.32 -4.62
N GLU A 35 -12.06 -0.64 -5.38
CA GLU A 35 -11.68 0.09 -6.58
C GLU A 35 -11.35 1.57 -6.29
N GLY A 36 -10.34 2.06 -6.99
CA GLY A 36 -9.93 3.47 -6.99
C GLY A 36 -9.28 3.96 -5.69
N PRO A 37 -8.86 5.23 -5.65
CA PRO A 37 -8.27 5.85 -4.48
C PRO A 37 -9.30 5.99 -3.35
N LEU A 38 -8.96 5.54 -2.14
CA LEU A 38 -9.80 5.65 -0.95
C LEU A 38 -9.06 6.36 0.18
N LEU A 39 -9.61 7.47 0.65
CA LEU A 39 -9.15 8.18 1.84
C LEU A 39 -10.08 7.89 3.02
N LEU A 40 -9.51 7.36 4.11
CA LEU A 40 -10.22 7.09 5.37
C LEU A 40 -9.81 8.12 6.43
N LEU A 41 -10.70 9.04 6.74
CA LEU A 41 -10.52 10.02 7.81
C LEU A 41 -11.03 9.44 9.13
N ALA A 42 -10.14 9.27 10.08
CA ALA A 42 -10.47 8.58 11.32
C ALA A 42 -9.64 9.10 12.51
N GLY A 43 -10.28 9.42 13.61
CA GLY A 43 -9.65 9.87 14.85
C GLY A 43 -8.84 8.77 15.56
N ALA A 44 -8.18 9.12 16.66
CA ALA A 44 -7.52 8.15 17.52
C ALA A 44 -8.56 7.17 18.11
N GLY A 45 -8.22 5.88 18.17
CA GLY A 45 -9.14 4.85 18.72
C GLY A 45 -10.28 4.41 17.80
N SER A 46 -10.47 5.01 16.62
CA SER A 46 -11.55 4.68 15.68
C SER A 46 -11.42 3.32 14.98
N GLY A 47 -10.35 2.58 15.23
CA GLY A 47 -10.11 1.28 14.61
C GLY A 47 -9.48 1.33 13.22
N LYS A 48 -8.71 2.38 12.87
CA LYS A 48 -7.99 2.48 11.57
C LYS A 48 -7.23 1.21 11.19
N THR A 49 -6.46 0.68 12.13
CA THR A 49 -5.69 -0.56 11.91
C THR A 49 -6.61 -1.75 11.67
N THR A 50 -7.75 -1.83 12.36
CA THR A 50 -8.76 -2.87 12.12
C THR A 50 -9.31 -2.80 10.69
N VAL A 51 -9.64 -1.59 10.21
CA VAL A 51 -10.08 -1.40 8.82
C VAL A 51 -8.99 -1.83 7.83
N LEU A 52 -7.73 -1.42 8.06
CA LEU A 52 -6.62 -1.77 7.19
C LEU A 52 -6.41 -3.28 7.08
N ILE A 53 -6.38 -4.00 8.22
CA ILE A 53 -6.21 -5.45 8.25
C ILE A 53 -7.36 -6.15 7.53
N ASN A 54 -8.61 -5.78 7.84
CA ASN A 54 -9.79 -6.38 7.20
C ASN A 54 -9.85 -6.04 5.70
N ARG A 55 -9.40 -4.85 5.29
CA ARG A 55 -9.30 -4.49 3.86
C ARG A 55 -8.27 -5.34 3.12
N ILE A 56 -7.09 -5.55 3.71
CA ILE A 56 -6.08 -6.45 3.14
C ILE A 56 -6.64 -7.88 3.06
N ALA A 57 -7.30 -8.36 4.10
CA ALA A 57 -7.95 -9.67 4.10
C ALA A 57 -9.02 -9.79 3.00
N ASN A 58 -9.85 -8.76 2.81
CA ASN A 58 -10.82 -8.71 1.73
C ASN A 58 -10.16 -8.79 0.36
N LEU A 59 -9.14 -7.96 0.12
CA LEU A 59 -8.41 -7.94 -1.15
C LEU A 59 -7.75 -9.29 -1.47
N LEU A 60 -7.07 -9.89 -0.51
CA LEU A 60 -6.39 -11.19 -0.70
C LEU A 60 -7.35 -12.36 -0.85
N THR A 61 -8.58 -12.26 -0.29
CA THR A 61 -9.58 -13.32 -0.38
C THR A 61 -10.48 -13.17 -1.58
N TYR A 62 -10.94 -11.95 -1.86
CA TYR A 62 -11.99 -11.67 -2.83
C TYR A 62 -11.57 -10.74 -3.96
N GLY A 63 -10.36 -10.15 -3.90
CA GLY A 63 -9.91 -9.18 -4.90
C GLY A 63 -10.87 -8.00 -5.04
N ARG A 64 -11.36 -7.79 -6.25
CA ARG A 64 -12.35 -6.74 -6.58
C ARG A 64 -13.80 -7.18 -6.36
N GLY A 65 -14.03 -8.41 -5.86
CA GLY A 65 -15.36 -9.03 -5.76
C GLY A 65 -16.40 -8.22 -5.00
N SER A 66 -15.99 -7.36 -4.05
CA SER A 66 -16.91 -6.54 -3.22
C SER A 66 -17.66 -5.47 -4.01
N ASP A 67 -17.07 -4.84 -5.02
CA ASP A 67 -17.64 -3.68 -5.71
C ASP A 67 -17.52 -3.70 -7.23
N CYS A 68 -16.88 -4.71 -7.84
CA CYS A 68 -16.90 -4.86 -9.30
C CYS A 68 -18.25 -5.37 -9.82
N GLY A 69 -18.55 -5.06 -11.08
CA GLY A 69 -19.76 -5.50 -11.78
C GLY A 69 -19.59 -6.77 -12.63
N GLU A 70 -18.42 -7.40 -12.61
CA GLU A 70 -18.10 -8.57 -13.40
C GLU A 70 -18.69 -9.84 -12.79
N VAL A 71 -19.21 -10.73 -13.64
CA VAL A 71 -19.68 -12.06 -13.24
C VAL A 71 -18.67 -13.07 -13.77
N PRO A 72 -18.28 -14.09 -12.97
CA PRO A 72 -17.35 -15.12 -13.44
C PRO A 72 -17.84 -15.80 -14.71
N ALA A 73 -16.92 -16.05 -15.65
CA ALA A 73 -17.25 -16.81 -16.85
C ALA A 73 -17.74 -18.20 -16.48
N GLY A 74 -18.93 -18.58 -16.99
CA GLY A 74 -19.54 -19.88 -16.69
C GLY A 74 -20.38 -19.92 -15.39
N ALA A 75 -20.58 -18.79 -14.70
CA ALA A 75 -21.51 -18.73 -13.58
C ALA A 75 -22.94 -19.11 -14.03
N SER A 76 -23.58 -19.98 -13.28
CA SER A 76 -24.90 -20.57 -13.56
C SER A 76 -26.00 -20.01 -12.66
N GLU A 77 -27.26 -20.28 -13.00
CA GLU A 77 -28.39 -19.99 -12.11
C GLU A 77 -28.29 -20.78 -10.78
N ASP A 78 -27.69 -21.98 -10.78
CA ASP A 78 -27.45 -22.74 -9.54
C ASP A 78 -26.42 -22.05 -8.64
N ASP A 79 -25.41 -21.39 -9.22
CA ASP A 79 -24.44 -20.60 -8.46
C ASP A 79 -25.07 -19.34 -7.88
N LEU A 80 -25.91 -18.67 -8.66
CA LEU A 80 -26.69 -17.54 -8.19
C LEU A 80 -27.61 -17.96 -7.04
N ALA A 81 -28.40 -19.03 -7.21
CA ALA A 81 -29.28 -19.55 -6.18
C ALA A 81 -28.52 -19.95 -4.90
N PHE A 82 -27.30 -20.52 -5.05
CA PHE A 82 -26.44 -20.83 -3.91
C PHE A 82 -26.01 -19.57 -3.16
N LEU A 83 -25.61 -18.51 -3.84
CA LEU A 83 -25.21 -17.24 -3.20
C LEU A 83 -26.39 -16.54 -2.54
N GLU A 84 -27.57 -16.51 -3.20
CA GLU A 84 -28.80 -15.91 -2.65
C GLU A 84 -29.27 -16.63 -1.37
N ASN A 85 -29.10 -17.96 -1.31
CA ASN A 85 -29.49 -18.80 -0.19
C ASN A 85 -28.31 -19.22 0.70
N TYR A 86 -27.17 -18.50 0.64
CA TYR A 86 -25.99 -18.88 1.40
C TYR A 86 -26.27 -19.00 2.90
N PRO A 87 -26.02 -20.18 3.51
CA PRO A 87 -26.48 -20.48 4.87
C PRO A 87 -25.83 -19.61 5.94
N ALA A 88 -26.53 -19.43 7.07
CA ALA A 88 -26.02 -18.68 8.22
C ALA A 88 -24.81 -19.38 8.88
N GLN A 89 -24.81 -20.72 8.86
CA GLN A 89 -23.71 -21.56 9.38
C GLN A 89 -23.23 -22.49 8.27
N PRO A 90 -22.38 -21.98 7.35
CA PRO A 90 -21.90 -22.75 6.23
C PRO A 90 -20.87 -23.80 6.64
N THR A 91 -20.90 -24.93 5.98
CA THR A 91 -19.85 -25.94 6.03
C THR A 91 -18.53 -25.42 5.45
N ALA A 92 -17.43 -26.16 5.62
CA ALA A 92 -16.13 -25.81 5.04
C ALA A 92 -16.18 -25.78 3.49
N ASP A 93 -16.92 -26.71 2.87
CA ASP A 93 -17.06 -26.79 1.41
C ASP A 93 -17.92 -25.66 0.85
N GLU A 94 -19.03 -25.31 1.52
CA GLU A 94 -19.84 -24.15 1.15
C GLU A 94 -19.07 -22.84 1.26
N ARG A 95 -18.24 -22.68 2.31
CA ARG A 95 -17.33 -21.50 2.43
C ARG A 95 -16.31 -21.47 1.28
N ARG A 96 -15.75 -22.60 0.92
CA ARG A 96 -14.80 -22.70 -0.21
C ARG A 96 -15.50 -22.33 -1.51
N ARG A 97 -16.67 -22.89 -1.81
CA ARG A 97 -17.46 -22.59 -3.00
C ARG A 97 -17.83 -21.09 -3.06
N MET A 98 -18.33 -20.56 -1.94
CA MET A 98 -18.67 -19.13 -1.86
C MET A 98 -17.47 -18.23 -2.17
N ARG A 99 -16.29 -18.51 -1.59
CA ARG A 99 -15.07 -17.75 -1.88
C ARG A 99 -14.68 -17.83 -3.35
N GLN A 100 -14.75 -18.98 -3.97
CA GLN A 100 -14.44 -19.15 -5.39
C GLN A 100 -15.39 -18.36 -6.28
N LEU A 101 -16.70 -18.37 -6.00
CA LEU A 101 -17.71 -17.62 -6.75
C LEU A 101 -17.61 -16.10 -6.52
N CYS A 102 -17.16 -15.68 -5.34
CA CYS A 102 -17.07 -14.28 -4.96
C CYS A 102 -15.73 -13.61 -5.31
N ALA A 103 -14.67 -14.38 -5.54
CA ALA A 103 -13.34 -13.84 -5.84
C ALA A 103 -13.27 -13.33 -7.28
N VAL A 104 -12.73 -12.11 -7.43
CA VAL A 104 -12.42 -11.50 -8.72
C VAL A 104 -11.01 -10.95 -8.65
N GLU A 105 -10.10 -11.61 -9.34
CA GLU A 105 -8.68 -11.23 -9.42
C GLU A 105 -8.03 -10.91 -8.05
N PRO A 106 -8.07 -11.82 -7.07
CA PRO A 106 -7.42 -11.59 -5.80
C PRO A 106 -5.90 -11.46 -6.02
N PRO A 107 -5.25 -10.41 -5.51
CA PRO A 107 -3.81 -10.27 -5.64
C PRO A 107 -3.09 -11.31 -4.80
N ALA A 108 -1.91 -11.71 -5.25
CA ALA A 108 -1.01 -12.50 -4.40
C ALA A 108 -0.43 -11.63 -3.28
N PRO A 109 -0.08 -12.20 -2.09
CA PRO A 109 0.41 -11.41 -0.96
C PRO A 109 1.57 -10.47 -1.28
N TRP A 110 2.52 -10.90 -2.10
CA TRP A 110 3.67 -10.06 -2.52
C TRP A 110 3.30 -8.88 -3.44
N GLN A 111 2.08 -8.80 -3.94
CA GLN A 111 1.56 -7.68 -4.73
C GLN A 111 0.94 -6.59 -3.83
N VAL A 112 0.84 -6.83 -2.52
CA VAL A 112 0.29 -5.88 -1.57
C VAL A 112 1.42 -5.11 -0.88
N LEU A 113 1.40 -3.78 -1.02
CA LEU A 113 2.30 -2.87 -0.32
C LEU A 113 1.52 -2.11 0.76
N ALA A 114 1.88 -2.34 2.02
CA ALA A 114 1.31 -1.67 3.18
C ALA A 114 2.40 -0.85 3.89
N VAL A 115 2.35 0.48 3.73
CA VAL A 115 3.40 1.38 4.21
C VAL A 115 3.01 2.06 5.50
N THR A 116 3.96 2.13 6.44
CA THR A 116 3.81 2.82 7.73
C THR A 116 4.95 3.80 7.96
N PHE A 117 4.86 4.62 9.03
CA PHE A 117 5.93 5.57 9.38
C PHE A 117 7.00 4.96 10.29
N THR A 118 6.69 3.92 11.07
CA THR A 118 7.62 3.36 12.03
C THR A 118 7.80 1.85 11.87
N ASN A 119 8.99 1.34 12.19
CA ASN A 119 9.27 -0.08 12.18
C ASN A 119 8.39 -0.85 13.17
N LYS A 120 8.04 -0.23 14.31
CA LYS A 120 7.12 -0.81 15.30
C LYS A 120 5.73 -1.04 14.68
N ALA A 121 5.18 -0.04 13.99
CA ALA A 121 3.87 -0.16 13.34
C ALA A 121 3.90 -1.18 12.19
N ALA A 122 4.98 -1.25 11.42
CA ALA A 122 5.15 -2.25 10.36
C ALA A 122 5.19 -3.68 10.94
N LYS A 123 5.90 -3.88 12.06
CA LYS A 123 5.95 -5.17 12.75
C LYS A 123 4.58 -5.54 13.31
N GLU A 124 3.91 -4.63 14.01
CA GLU A 124 2.57 -4.85 14.55
C GLU A 124 1.54 -5.19 13.46
N LEU A 125 1.64 -4.52 12.30
CA LEU A 125 0.77 -4.82 11.16
C LEU A 125 0.98 -6.27 10.67
N ARG A 126 2.23 -6.72 10.51
CA ARG A 126 2.53 -8.12 10.11
C ARG A 126 1.99 -9.12 11.11
N GLU A 127 2.29 -8.93 12.39
CA GLU A 127 1.81 -9.81 13.47
C GLU A 127 0.27 -9.93 13.48
N ARG A 128 -0.43 -8.83 13.24
CA ARG A 128 -1.89 -8.82 13.17
C ARG A 128 -2.44 -9.49 11.90
N LEU A 129 -1.75 -9.36 10.76
CA LEU A 129 -2.13 -10.05 9.52
C LEU A 129 -1.92 -11.58 9.65
N GLU A 130 -0.83 -12.00 10.28
CA GLU A 130 -0.58 -13.40 10.60
C GLU A 130 -1.63 -13.96 11.58
N ALA A 131 -1.91 -13.24 12.67
CA ALA A 131 -2.93 -13.62 13.65
C ALA A 131 -4.36 -13.67 13.06
N PHE A 132 -4.60 -12.90 12.00
CA PHE A 132 -5.87 -12.96 11.26
C PHE A 132 -6.01 -14.23 10.42
N GLY A 133 -4.93 -15.00 10.25
CA GLY A 133 -4.92 -16.27 9.52
C GLY A 133 -4.86 -16.09 7.99
N ILE A 134 -4.30 -14.99 7.51
CA ILE A 134 -4.10 -14.73 6.08
C ILE A 134 -2.95 -15.61 5.58
N ALA A 135 -3.25 -16.50 4.62
CA ALA A 135 -2.22 -17.31 3.97
C ALA A 135 -1.22 -16.40 3.25
N GLY A 136 0.08 -16.60 3.50
CA GLY A 136 1.15 -15.80 2.91
C GLY A 136 1.29 -14.37 3.49
N ALA A 137 0.75 -14.11 4.69
CA ALA A 137 0.87 -12.80 5.34
C ALA A 137 2.33 -12.31 5.46
N GLY A 138 3.30 -13.21 5.60
CA GLY A 138 4.73 -12.90 5.64
C GLY A 138 5.29 -12.34 4.34
N ASP A 139 4.65 -12.59 3.19
CA ASP A 139 5.06 -12.11 1.88
C ASP A 139 4.53 -10.71 1.56
N ILE A 140 3.60 -10.19 2.37
CA ILE A 140 3.07 -8.83 2.23
C ILE A 140 4.20 -7.83 2.52
N TRP A 141 4.35 -6.82 1.68
CA TRP A 141 5.31 -5.75 1.90
C TRP A 141 4.79 -4.77 2.98
N ALA A 142 4.70 -5.24 4.23
CA ALA A 142 4.39 -4.40 5.38
C ALA A 142 5.68 -3.75 5.91
N LEU A 143 5.98 -2.54 5.47
CA LEU A 143 7.27 -1.86 5.62
C LEU A 143 7.09 -0.39 6.00
N THR A 144 8.18 0.27 6.42
CA THR A 144 8.22 1.74 6.43
C THR A 144 8.45 2.28 5.01
N PHE A 145 8.11 3.57 4.77
CA PHE A 145 8.43 4.22 3.49
C PHE A 145 9.89 4.04 3.10
N HIS A 146 10.82 4.33 4.00
CA HIS A 146 12.25 4.18 3.74
C HIS A 146 12.63 2.73 3.38
N SER A 147 12.12 1.75 4.12
CA SER A 147 12.41 0.34 3.83
C SER A 147 11.83 -0.12 2.48
N ALA A 148 10.63 0.36 2.13
CA ALA A 148 10.01 0.10 0.82
C ALA A 148 10.85 0.71 -0.31
N CYS A 149 11.26 1.98 -0.17
CA CYS A 149 12.11 2.66 -1.14
C CYS A 149 13.46 1.97 -1.31
N VAL A 150 14.12 1.57 -0.21
CA VAL A 150 15.39 0.81 -0.29
C VAL A 150 15.19 -0.49 -1.05
N ARG A 151 14.11 -1.24 -0.78
CA ARG A 151 13.84 -2.51 -1.46
C ARG A 151 13.60 -2.32 -2.97
N ILE A 152 12.89 -1.25 -3.36
CA ILE A 152 12.67 -0.89 -4.76
C ILE A 152 13.99 -0.49 -5.41
N LEU A 153 14.77 0.40 -4.78
CA LEU A 153 16.03 0.88 -5.31
C LEU A 153 17.06 -0.24 -5.45
N ARG A 154 17.15 -1.15 -4.48
CA ARG A 154 18.06 -2.33 -4.58
C ARG A 154 17.75 -3.21 -5.80
N ARG A 155 16.52 -3.18 -6.30
CA ARG A 155 16.12 -3.96 -7.48
C ARG A 155 16.32 -3.21 -8.79
N ASP A 156 16.03 -1.91 -8.80
CA ASP A 156 15.81 -1.18 -10.05
C ASP A 156 16.74 0.05 -10.24
N ILE A 157 17.65 0.35 -9.30
CA ILE A 157 18.46 1.59 -9.34
C ILE A 157 19.49 1.61 -10.48
N ASP A 158 19.87 0.45 -10.98
CA ASP A 158 20.74 0.30 -12.16
C ASP A 158 20.15 0.99 -13.41
N LYS A 159 18.83 1.05 -13.51
CA LYS A 159 18.10 1.79 -14.57
C LYS A 159 18.37 3.30 -14.54
N LEU A 160 18.83 3.82 -13.40
CA LEU A 160 19.23 5.22 -13.22
C LEU A 160 20.75 5.41 -13.28
N GLY A 161 21.52 4.36 -13.61
CA GLY A 161 22.98 4.40 -13.74
C GLY A 161 23.75 4.32 -12.41
N PHE A 162 23.09 3.90 -11.32
CA PHE A 162 23.74 3.69 -10.03
C PHE A 162 23.93 2.20 -9.73
N SER A 163 24.88 1.88 -8.84
CA SER A 163 25.09 0.50 -8.39
C SER A 163 24.06 0.07 -7.35
N ASN A 164 23.66 -1.20 -7.40
CA ASN A 164 22.67 -1.78 -6.48
C ASN A 164 23.21 -1.97 -5.04
N ASP A 165 24.53 -1.90 -4.85
CA ASP A 165 25.24 -2.03 -3.58
C ASP A 165 25.48 -0.70 -2.86
N PHE A 166 24.70 0.34 -3.19
CA PHE A 166 24.80 1.67 -2.59
C PHE A 166 24.73 1.63 -1.05
N THR A 167 25.46 2.52 -0.41
CA THR A 167 25.42 2.74 1.04
C THR A 167 24.28 3.67 1.41
N ILE A 168 23.59 3.36 2.51
CA ILE A 168 22.55 4.21 3.07
C ILE A 168 23.20 5.11 4.12
N TYR A 169 23.20 6.41 3.89
CA TYR A 169 23.72 7.40 4.81
C TYR A 169 22.62 7.86 5.79
N ASP A 170 22.97 7.97 7.06
CA ASP A 170 22.14 8.68 8.03
C ASP A 170 22.36 10.21 7.94
N THR A 171 21.66 10.95 8.82
CA THR A 171 21.75 12.43 8.83
C THR A 171 23.17 12.93 9.16
N ASP A 172 23.91 12.23 10.01
CA ASP A 172 25.23 12.66 10.43
C ASP A 172 26.28 12.27 9.37
N ASP A 173 26.10 11.15 8.69
CA ASP A 173 26.89 10.79 7.51
C ASP A 173 26.74 11.83 6.39
N CYS A 174 25.49 12.24 6.10
CA CYS A 174 25.22 13.30 5.11
C CYS A 174 25.90 14.63 5.47
N LYS A 175 25.84 15.04 6.75
CA LYS A 175 26.51 16.26 7.21
C LYS A 175 28.03 16.16 7.07
N ARG A 176 28.60 14.98 7.38
CA ARG A 176 30.05 14.74 7.26
C ARG A 176 30.49 14.90 5.81
N VAL A 177 29.80 14.26 4.87
CA VAL A 177 30.08 14.38 3.43
C VAL A 177 30.05 15.85 2.97
N VAL A 178 29.02 16.61 3.38
CA VAL A 178 28.93 18.04 3.03
C VAL A 178 30.06 18.85 3.63
N LYS A 179 30.48 18.58 4.88
CA LYS A 179 31.63 19.22 5.51
C LYS A 179 32.94 18.97 4.75
N ASP A 180 33.16 17.72 4.36
CA ASP A 180 34.35 17.34 3.61
C ASP A 180 34.41 18.08 2.26
N ILE A 181 33.25 18.15 1.54
CA ILE A 181 33.14 18.89 0.27
C ILE A 181 33.38 20.39 0.49
N LEU A 182 32.79 21.01 1.51
CA LEU A 182 33.01 22.45 1.78
C LEU A 182 34.48 22.74 2.05
N LYS A 183 35.15 21.85 2.79
CA LYS A 183 36.59 21.94 3.07
C LYS A 183 37.43 21.79 1.79
N GLU A 184 37.11 20.85 0.90
CA GLU A 184 37.77 20.68 -0.38
C GLU A 184 37.60 21.90 -1.31
N MET A 185 36.44 22.60 -1.19
CA MET A 185 36.14 23.81 -1.95
C MET A 185 36.69 25.09 -1.28
N ASP A 186 37.39 25.00 -0.16
CA ASP A 186 37.88 26.14 0.65
C ASP A 186 36.74 27.11 1.08
N LEU A 187 35.58 26.55 1.41
CA LEU A 187 34.41 27.32 1.88
C LEU A 187 34.27 27.22 3.38
N ASP A 188 34.00 28.39 4.02
CA ASP A 188 33.83 28.47 5.47
C ASP A 188 32.49 27.89 5.94
N GLU A 189 32.54 26.91 6.86
CA GLU A 189 31.36 26.26 7.46
C GLU A 189 30.44 27.22 8.22
N LYS A 190 30.95 28.40 8.66
CA LYS A 190 30.11 29.41 9.34
C LYS A 190 29.24 30.16 8.35
N THR A 191 29.74 30.34 7.14
CA THR A 191 29.01 30.99 6.03
C THR A 191 28.10 29.99 5.31
N PHE A 192 28.56 28.74 5.14
CA PHE A 192 27.82 27.67 4.47
C PHE A 192 27.61 26.51 5.44
N SER A 193 26.59 26.59 6.30
CA SER A 193 26.37 25.51 7.25
C SER A 193 25.92 24.21 6.54
N PRO A 194 26.50 23.05 6.86
CA PRO A 194 26.14 21.77 6.26
C PRO A 194 24.65 21.48 6.32
N ARG A 195 23.96 21.94 7.37
CA ARG A 195 22.51 21.78 7.52
C ARG A 195 21.73 22.59 6.48
N GLU A 196 22.13 23.82 6.21
CA GLU A 196 21.47 24.68 5.23
C GLU A 196 21.72 24.18 3.81
N VAL A 197 22.96 23.76 3.51
CA VAL A 197 23.31 23.13 2.23
C VAL A 197 22.46 21.89 1.98
N LEU A 198 22.35 21.01 2.97
CA LEU A 198 21.50 19.82 2.86
C LEU A 198 20.00 20.17 2.68
N ALA A 199 19.51 21.23 3.35
CA ALA A 199 18.12 21.68 3.18
C ALA A 199 17.86 22.17 1.74
N VAL A 200 18.79 22.92 1.15
CA VAL A 200 18.70 23.36 -0.24
C VAL A 200 18.72 22.17 -1.20
N ILE A 201 19.63 21.22 -0.99
CA ILE A 201 19.70 19.99 -1.81
C ILE A 201 18.40 19.19 -1.69
N SER A 202 17.86 19.03 -0.48
CA SER A 202 16.60 18.31 -0.26
C SER A 202 15.45 18.98 -1.01
N LYS A 203 15.33 20.31 -0.91
CA LYS A 203 14.30 21.08 -1.62
C LYS A 203 14.42 20.93 -3.14
N ALA A 204 15.63 21.00 -3.68
CA ALA A 204 15.87 20.80 -5.11
C ALA A 204 15.46 19.37 -5.57
N LYS A 205 15.76 18.36 -4.77
CA LYS A 205 15.33 16.97 -5.03
C LYS A 205 13.82 16.78 -4.93
N ASP A 206 13.14 17.46 -4.01
CA ASP A 206 11.68 17.45 -3.91
C ASP A 206 11.01 18.05 -5.16
N GLU A 207 11.68 19.05 -5.79
CA GLU A 207 11.27 19.64 -7.07
C GLU A 207 11.75 18.81 -8.30
N LEU A 208 12.39 17.65 -8.09
CA LEU A 208 12.98 16.79 -9.12
C LEU A 208 14.02 17.51 -10.00
N LEU A 209 14.72 18.51 -9.46
CA LEU A 209 15.77 19.23 -10.17
C LEU A 209 17.08 18.45 -10.16
N SER A 210 17.67 18.25 -11.35
CA SER A 210 19.05 17.78 -11.46
C SER A 210 20.03 18.90 -11.03
N PRO A 211 21.30 18.60 -10.72
CA PRO A 211 22.31 19.64 -10.45
C PRO A 211 22.43 20.67 -11.58
N GLN A 212 22.30 20.23 -12.84
CA GLN A 212 22.33 21.09 -14.01
C GLN A 212 21.11 22.01 -14.11
N ASP A 213 19.92 21.49 -13.80
CA ASP A 213 18.68 22.30 -13.81
C ASP A 213 18.67 23.30 -12.66
N PHE A 214 19.18 22.89 -11.49
CA PHE A 214 19.37 23.77 -10.36
C PHE A 214 20.29 24.95 -10.71
N SER A 215 21.45 24.67 -11.29
CA SER A 215 22.40 25.72 -11.74
C SER A 215 21.75 26.69 -12.73
N LYS A 216 21.01 26.21 -13.73
CA LYS A 216 20.32 27.05 -14.71
C LYS A 216 19.26 27.94 -14.06
N LYS A 217 18.48 27.39 -13.12
CA LYS A 217 17.42 28.12 -12.39
C LYS A 217 17.97 29.30 -11.60
N TRP A 218 19.16 29.13 -11.00
CA TRP A 218 19.76 30.19 -10.16
C TRP A 218 20.72 31.10 -10.93
N ALA A 219 21.34 30.64 -12.02
CA ALA A 219 22.16 31.50 -12.90
C ALA A 219 21.31 32.54 -13.64
N GLY A 220 20.03 32.32 -13.87
CA GLY A 220 19.08 33.26 -14.48
C GLY A 220 18.42 34.22 -13.50
N SER A 221 18.70 34.16 -12.20
CA SER A 221 18.10 35.00 -11.15
C SER A 221 19.04 36.11 -10.63
N GLY A 222 20.14 36.35 -11.32
CA GLY A 222 21.19 37.32 -10.95
C GLY A 222 21.24 38.52 -11.88
N ASP A 223 20.09 39.19 -12.11
CA ASP A 223 20.01 40.55 -12.67
C ASP A 223 19.12 41.42 -11.78
#